data_aae14d6078b1d7730ccc44180336cfe2
#
_entry.id   aae14d6078b1d7730ccc44180336cfe2
#
_cell.length_a   1.000
_cell.length_b   1.000
_cell.length_c   1.000
_cell.angle_alpha   90.00
_cell.angle_beta   90.00
_cell.angle_gamma   90.00
#
_symmetry.space_group_name_H-M   'P 1'
#
loop_
_entity.id
_entity.type
_entity.pdbx_description
1 polymer ?
#
loop_
_entity_poly.entity_id
_entity_poly.type
_entity_poly.pdbx_seq_one_letter_code
_entity_poly.pdbx_strand_id
1 'polypeptide(L)'
;QLQPVLPVMARKDLQVPFITCNEMMEYNSGKNKALWELAVDYEMARGNIAAAEVFEKMRGIIHIMGNAIQLGLKGTHYEDRILGSQSPQFKEKMDAGKLIGGETNNRIIMYVSAMMEVKSSMGVIVAAPTAGSCVALPGALFGTAHSMQLHEDELVKAMLSAGLIGVFIAAHATFAAEVGGCMAETGSGGGMAAAAIVEMKGGTLKQSIAAASLALQNSLGIICDPIGNRVEAPCLGRNVMAATNAVSCANMA
;
A
#
# COMPACT_ATOMS: atom_id res chain seq x y z
N GLN A 1 24.71 -1.18 -6.72
CA GLN A 1 24.45 -2.50 -6.13
C GLN A 1 22.98 -2.58 -5.76
N LEU A 2 22.23 -3.49 -6.36
CA LEU A 2 20.87 -3.79 -5.95
C LEU A 2 20.96 -4.59 -4.64
N GLN A 3 20.46 -4.00 -3.56
CA GLN A 3 20.28 -4.73 -2.30
C GLN A 3 18.85 -5.25 -2.24
N PRO A 4 18.65 -6.55 -2.03
CA PRO A 4 17.32 -7.07 -1.85
C PRO A 4 16.75 -6.55 -0.53
N VAL A 5 15.49 -6.07 -0.61
CA VAL A 5 14.67 -5.68 0.53
C VAL A 5 13.62 -6.77 0.73
N LEU A 6 12.96 -6.81 1.87
CA LEU A 6 11.91 -7.81 2.12
C LEU A 6 10.88 -7.93 0.99
N PRO A 7 10.33 -9.08 0.87
CA PRO A 7 10.85 -10.42 1.11
C PRO A 7 11.66 -10.86 -0.08
N VAL A 8 12.88 -11.15 0.18
CA VAL A 8 13.85 -11.20 -0.88
C VAL A 8 13.83 -12.45 -1.72
N MET A 9 13.65 -13.59 -1.15
CA MET A 9 13.56 -14.86 -1.88
C MET A 9 12.81 -15.89 -1.04
N ALA A 10 11.84 -16.57 -1.68
CA ALA A 10 11.35 -17.84 -1.18
C ALA A 10 12.46 -18.89 -1.37
N ARG A 11 12.86 -19.56 -0.31
CA ARG A 11 13.75 -20.75 -0.42
C ARG A 11 12.91 -21.90 -0.92
N LYS A 12 13.41 -22.63 -1.95
CA LYS A 12 12.66 -23.70 -2.62
C LYS A 12 12.14 -24.80 -1.70
N ASP A 13 12.79 -25.00 -0.55
CA ASP A 13 12.53 -26.13 0.36
C ASP A 13 11.79 -25.71 1.64
N LEU A 14 11.34 -24.45 1.75
CA LEU A 14 10.61 -23.99 2.92
C LEU A 14 9.10 -24.01 2.66
N GLN A 15 8.39 -24.65 3.56
CA GLN A 15 6.93 -24.64 3.56
C GLN A 15 6.41 -23.42 4.31
N VAL A 16 5.45 -22.73 3.71
CA VAL A 16 4.70 -21.67 4.36
C VAL A 16 3.46 -22.25 5.05
N PRO A 17 2.96 -21.61 6.12
CA PRO A 17 1.82 -22.17 6.88
C PRO A 17 0.49 -22.12 6.12
N PHE A 18 0.37 -21.25 5.10
CA PHE A 18 -0.81 -21.09 4.23
C PHE A 18 -0.42 -20.26 3.00
N ILE A 19 -1.17 -20.42 1.92
CA ILE A 19 -1.01 -19.63 0.67
C ILE A 19 -2.30 -18.90 0.33
N THR A 20 -3.45 -19.43 0.77
CA THR A 20 -4.77 -18.86 0.51
C THR A 20 -5.39 -18.27 1.76
N CYS A 21 -6.36 -17.38 1.57
CA CYS A 21 -7.11 -16.81 2.69
C CYS A 21 -7.86 -17.89 3.51
N ASN A 22 -8.41 -18.91 2.85
CA ASN A 22 -9.09 -20.01 3.54
C ASN A 22 -8.12 -20.81 4.40
N GLU A 23 -6.96 -21.20 3.87
CA GLU A 23 -5.92 -21.88 4.64
C GLU A 23 -5.45 -21.04 5.84
N MET A 24 -5.30 -19.72 5.65
CA MET A 24 -4.99 -18.81 6.76
C MET A 24 -6.07 -18.82 7.83
N MET A 25 -7.34 -18.81 7.47
CA MET A 25 -8.45 -18.86 8.42
C MET A 25 -8.46 -20.19 9.19
N GLU A 26 -8.19 -21.29 8.51
CA GLU A 26 -8.04 -22.62 9.14
C GLU A 26 -6.83 -22.66 10.08
N TYR A 27 -5.68 -22.17 9.62
CA TYR A 27 -4.46 -22.05 10.44
C TYR A 27 -4.69 -21.22 11.70
N ASN A 28 -5.50 -20.16 11.61
CA ASN A 28 -5.82 -19.28 12.74
C ASN A 28 -6.90 -19.84 13.68
N SER A 29 -7.53 -20.96 13.32
CA SER A 29 -8.57 -21.56 14.16
C SER A 29 -8.05 -21.87 15.56
N GLY A 30 -8.70 -21.30 16.57
CA GLY A 30 -8.31 -21.43 17.97
C GLY A 30 -7.09 -20.60 18.42
N LYS A 31 -6.39 -19.91 17.51
CA LYS A 31 -5.22 -19.06 17.83
C LYS A 31 -5.59 -17.60 18.07
N ASN A 32 -6.66 -17.12 17.41
CA ASN A 32 -7.14 -15.72 17.51
C ASN A 32 -6.08 -14.65 17.21
N LYS A 33 -5.16 -14.94 16.31
CA LYS A 33 -4.13 -14.00 15.89
C LYS A 33 -4.72 -12.90 15.00
N ALA A 34 -4.18 -11.70 15.13
CA ALA A 34 -4.43 -10.57 14.25
C ALA A 34 -3.79 -10.80 12.86
N LEU A 35 -4.21 -10.04 11.85
CA LEU A 35 -3.71 -10.19 10.48
C LEU A 35 -2.19 -9.97 10.40
N TRP A 36 -1.65 -8.98 11.12
CA TRP A 36 -0.21 -8.72 11.15
C TRP A 36 0.59 -9.86 11.80
N GLU A 37 0.04 -10.53 12.82
CA GLU A 37 0.71 -11.70 13.46
C GLU A 37 0.78 -12.88 12.51
N LEU A 38 -0.28 -13.09 11.71
CA LEU A 38 -0.31 -14.10 10.68
C LEU A 38 0.67 -13.79 9.54
N ALA A 39 0.83 -12.50 9.21
CA ALA A 39 1.84 -12.05 8.27
C ALA A 39 3.27 -12.33 8.78
N VAL A 40 3.51 -12.11 10.07
CA VAL A 40 4.80 -12.46 10.70
C VAL A 40 5.05 -13.96 10.64
N ASP A 41 4.07 -14.80 10.99
CA ASP A 41 4.20 -16.25 10.91
C ASP A 41 4.55 -16.70 9.48
N TYR A 42 3.90 -16.10 8.47
CA TYR A 42 4.15 -16.37 7.06
C TYR A 42 5.59 -16.00 6.66
N GLU A 43 6.03 -14.79 6.99
CA GLU A 43 7.35 -14.27 6.60
C GLU A 43 8.49 -15.00 7.35
N MET A 44 8.29 -15.35 8.62
CA MET A 44 9.24 -16.18 9.37
C MET A 44 9.46 -17.54 8.69
N ALA A 45 8.38 -18.20 8.31
CA ALA A 45 8.46 -19.50 7.63
C ALA A 45 9.08 -19.37 6.24
N ARG A 46 8.63 -18.40 5.45
CA ARG A 46 9.12 -18.16 4.09
C ARG A 46 10.59 -17.77 4.03
N GLY A 47 11.04 -16.94 4.96
CA GLY A 47 12.42 -16.43 5.01
C GLY A 47 13.36 -17.29 5.85
N ASN A 48 12.81 -18.16 6.70
CA ASN A 48 13.55 -18.82 7.79
C ASN A 48 14.30 -17.80 8.65
N ILE A 49 13.58 -16.78 9.09
CA ILE A 49 14.10 -15.66 9.90
C ILE A 49 13.28 -15.46 11.17
N ALA A 50 13.85 -14.77 12.14
CA ALA A 50 13.15 -14.45 13.37
C ALA A 50 12.12 -13.32 13.19
N ALA A 51 11.07 -13.29 14.04
CA ALA A 51 10.06 -12.24 14.03
C ALA A 51 10.67 -10.83 14.11
N ALA A 52 11.66 -10.63 14.97
CA ALA A 52 12.36 -9.35 15.09
C ALA A 52 12.99 -8.90 13.75
N GLU A 53 13.54 -9.83 12.98
CA GLU A 53 14.12 -9.54 11.67
C GLU A 53 13.02 -9.19 10.64
N VAL A 54 11.85 -9.81 10.71
CA VAL A 54 10.69 -9.46 9.88
C VAL A 54 10.30 -7.99 10.12
N PHE A 55 10.19 -7.59 11.39
CA PHE A 55 9.87 -6.21 11.76
C PHE A 55 10.92 -5.21 11.26
N GLU A 56 12.21 -5.49 11.48
CA GLU A 56 13.29 -4.59 11.07
C GLU A 56 13.36 -4.41 9.54
N LYS A 57 13.18 -5.49 8.80
CA LYS A 57 13.14 -5.41 7.33
C LYS A 57 11.93 -4.61 6.84
N MET A 58 10.74 -4.81 7.43
CA MET A 58 9.57 -4.02 7.08
C MET A 58 9.74 -2.55 7.49
N ARG A 59 10.37 -2.26 8.62
CA ARG A 59 10.74 -0.90 9.04
C ARG A 59 11.61 -0.21 8.00
N GLY A 60 12.61 -0.92 7.48
CA GLY A 60 13.44 -0.42 6.37
C GLY A 60 12.65 -0.06 5.11
N ILE A 61 11.64 -0.87 4.75
CA ILE A 61 10.73 -0.57 3.63
C ILE A 61 9.92 0.70 3.91
N ILE A 62 9.36 0.83 5.10
CA ILE A 62 8.59 2.00 5.53
C ILE A 62 9.44 3.27 5.49
N HIS A 63 10.70 3.19 5.92
CA HIS A 63 11.61 4.34 5.85
C HIS A 63 11.87 4.79 4.41
N ILE A 64 12.02 3.86 3.46
CA ILE A 64 12.15 4.21 2.03
C ILE A 64 10.89 4.92 1.52
N MET A 65 9.71 4.41 1.85
CA MET A 65 8.42 5.02 1.48
C MET A 65 8.26 6.42 2.11
N GLY A 66 8.57 6.56 3.41
CA GLY A 66 8.52 7.83 4.13
C GLY A 66 9.48 8.87 3.54
N ASN A 67 10.69 8.47 3.18
CA ASN A 67 11.65 9.32 2.50
C ASN A 67 11.15 9.81 1.14
N ALA A 68 10.48 8.95 0.37
CA ALA A 68 9.86 9.34 -0.90
C ALA A 68 8.76 10.40 -0.68
N ILE A 69 7.91 10.25 0.35
CA ILE A 69 6.92 11.28 0.72
C ILE A 69 7.61 12.61 1.00
N GLN A 70 8.62 12.62 1.87
CA GLN A 70 9.31 13.84 2.27
C GLN A 70 10.03 14.53 1.10
N LEU A 71 10.61 13.72 0.20
CA LEU A 71 11.25 14.23 -1.01
C LEU A 71 10.23 14.90 -1.95
N GLY A 72 9.09 14.23 -2.18
CA GLY A 72 8.03 14.76 -3.04
C GLY A 72 7.42 16.06 -2.49
N LEU A 73 7.23 16.16 -1.18
CA LEU A 73 6.72 17.37 -0.52
C LEU A 73 7.65 18.58 -0.64
N LYS A 74 8.95 18.36 -0.85
CA LYS A 74 9.91 19.43 -1.16
C LYS A 74 9.83 19.90 -2.62
N GLY A 75 9.16 19.15 -3.45
CA GLY A 75 9.04 19.38 -4.89
C GLY A 75 10.05 18.56 -5.70
N THR A 76 9.66 18.25 -6.91
CA THR A 76 10.46 17.48 -7.87
C THR A 76 10.62 18.25 -9.17
N HIS A 77 11.74 18.04 -9.84
CA HIS A 77 11.99 18.62 -11.16
C HIS A 77 12.46 17.52 -12.11
N TYR A 78 11.86 17.45 -13.29
CA TYR A 78 12.25 16.58 -14.39
C TYR A 78 11.69 17.11 -15.71
N GLU A 79 12.38 16.77 -16.81
CA GLU A 79 11.95 17.09 -18.16
C GLU A 79 10.74 16.26 -18.57
N ASP A 80 10.06 16.64 -19.65
CA ASP A 80 8.90 15.92 -20.22
C ASP A 80 7.74 15.69 -19.23
N ARG A 81 7.58 16.57 -18.28
CA ARG A 81 6.50 16.50 -17.29
C ARG A 81 5.14 16.75 -17.94
N ILE A 82 4.16 15.86 -17.70
CA ILE A 82 2.76 16.03 -18.13
C ILE A 82 2.00 16.87 -17.10
N LEU A 83 2.08 16.47 -15.82
CA LEU A 83 1.44 17.18 -14.71
C LEU A 83 2.43 18.12 -14.03
N GLY A 84 1.98 19.30 -13.65
CA GLY A 84 2.77 20.22 -12.84
C GLY A 84 3.11 19.64 -11.46
N SER A 85 4.10 20.20 -10.76
CA SER A 85 4.35 19.87 -9.37
C SER A 85 3.16 20.32 -8.52
N GLN A 86 2.49 19.36 -7.88
CA GLN A 86 1.23 19.56 -7.16
C GLN A 86 1.40 19.45 -5.64
N SER A 87 2.26 18.55 -5.19
CA SER A 87 2.35 18.21 -3.76
C SER A 87 2.78 19.37 -2.86
N PRO A 88 3.74 20.25 -3.20
CA PRO A 88 4.05 21.41 -2.36
C PRO A 88 2.88 22.40 -2.27
N GLN A 89 2.21 22.70 -3.40
CA GLN A 89 1.05 23.59 -3.42
C GLN A 89 -0.16 22.99 -2.70
N PHE A 90 -0.34 21.68 -2.80
CA PHE A 90 -1.40 20.98 -2.07
C PHE A 90 -1.18 21.10 -0.56
N LYS A 91 0.08 20.91 -0.12
CA LYS A 91 0.46 21.11 1.28
C LYS A 91 0.17 22.53 1.75
N GLU A 92 0.56 23.54 1.02
CA GLU A 92 0.28 24.94 1.34
C GLU A 92 -1.23 25.22 1.50
N LYS A 93 -2.05 24.71 0.55
CA LYS A 93 -3.53 24.86 0.62
C LYS A 93 -4.13 24.11 1.79
N MET A 94 -3.59 22.92 2.12
CA MET A 94 -4.03 22.14 3.28
C MET A 94 -3.72 22.88 4.58
N ASP A 95 -2.49 23.38 4.75
CA ASP A 95 -2.06 24.12 5.92
C ASP A 95 -2.85 25.44 6.09
N ALA A 96 -3.27 26.05 4.98
CA ALA A 96 -4.12 27.26 4.96
C ALA A 96 -5.62 26.98 5.14
N GLY A 97 -6.05 25.72 5.32
CA GLY A 97 -7.46 25.36 5.46
C GLY A 97 -8.33 25.63 4.21
N LYS A 98 -7.73 25.67 3.02
CA LYS A 98 -8.41 26.00 1.76
C LYS A 98 -8.95 24.79 0.99
N LEU A 99 -8.78 23.58 1.53
CA LEU A 99 -9.30 22.36 0.94
C LEU A 99 -10.65 21.97 1.53
N ILE A 100 -11.45 21.24 0.74
CA ILE A 100 -12.70 20.65 1.25
C ILE A 100 -12.36 19.68 2.39
N GLY A 101 -13.15 19.65 3.43
CA GLY A 101 -12.91 18.95 4.69
C GLY A 101 -12.56 17.46 4.56
N GLY A 102 -12.00 16.92 5.62
CA GLY A 102 -11.50 15.56 5.70
C GLY A 102 -9.97 15.51 5.73
N GLU A 103 -9.39 15.82 6.89
CA GLU A 103 -7.94 15.89 7.06
C GLU A 103 -7.25 14.60 6.59
N THR A 104 -7.77 13.44 6.95
CA THR A 104 -7.21 12.14 6.56
C THR A 104 -7.17 11.99 5.04
N ASN A 105 -8.28 12.28 4.34
CA ASN A 105 -8.32 12.18 2.88
C ASN A 105 -7.35 13.16 2.21
N ASN A 106 -7.31 14.40 2.69
CA ASN A 106 -6.39 15.41 2.14
C ASN A 106 -4.93 15.01 2.35
N ARG A 107 -4.60 14.45 3.50
CA ARG A 107 -3.25 13.93 3.78
C ARG A 107 -2.89 12.75 2.88
N ILE A 108 -3.83 11.83 2.65
CA ILE A 108 -3.66 10.71 1.71
C ILE A 108 -3.40 11.23 0.29
N ILE A 109 -4.22 12.15 -0.22
CA ILE A 109 -4.04 12.75 -1.55
C ILE A 109 -2.66 13.40 -1.67
N MET A 110 -2.26 14.16 -0.67
CA MET A 110 -0.96 14.82 -0.62
C MET A 110 0.20 13.81 -0.70
N TYR A 111 0.15 12.73 0.07
CA TYR A 111 1.22 11.73 0.10
C TYR A 111 1.28 10.88 -1.16
N VAL A 112 0.11 10.50 -1.71
CA VAL A 112 0.03 9.82 -3.00
C VAL A 112 0.65 10.69 -4.10
N SER A 113 0.30 11.98 -4.14
CA SER A 113 0.84 12.92 -5.12
C SER A 113 2.35 13.09 -4.96
N ALA A 114 2.83 13.29 -3.74
CA ALA A 114 4.25 13.45 -3.45
C ALA A 114 5.10 12.26 -3.92
N MET A 115 4.68 11.04 -3.59
CA MET A 115 5.38 9.82 -4.03
C MET A 115 5.28 9.59 -5.53
N MET A 116 4.14 9.92 -6.17
CA MET A 116 4.01 9.81 -7.62
C MET A 116 4.96 10.76 -8.35
N GLU A 117 5.15 11.96 -7.83
CA GLU A 117 6.11 12.93 -8.38
C GLU A 117 7.55 12.43 -8.23
N VAL A 118 7.91 11.81 -7.11
CA VAL A 118 9.22 11.18 -6.91
C VAL A 118 9.42 10.03 -7.89
N LYS A 119 8.42 9.16 -8.05
CA LYS A 119 8.48 8.08 -9.05
C LYS A 119 8.69 8.62 -10.45
N SER A 120 7.91 9.64 -10.84
CA SER A 120 7.98 10.22 -12.19
C SER A 120 9.32 10.92 -12.45
N SER A 121 9.98 11.43 -11.42
CA SER A 121 11.34 12.01 -11.49
C SER A 121 12.46 10.96 -11.39
N MET A 122 12.16 9.67 -11.53
CA MET A 122 13.12 8.57 -11.41
C MET A 122 13.77 8.44 -10.02
N GLY A 123 13.08 8.93 -8.98
CA GLY A 123 13.50 8.77 -7.59
C GLY A 123 13.24 7.37 -7.05
N VAL A 124 13.77 7.09 -5.87
CA VAL A 124 13.61 5.78 -5.22
C VAL A 124 12.20 5.63 -4.64
N ILE A 125 11.54 4.54 -5.02
CA ILE A 125 10.23 4.12 -4.48
C ILE A 125 10.24 2.62 -4.17
N VAL A 126 9.24 2.17 -3.44
CA VAL A 126 8.97 0.74 -3.25
C VAL A 126 7.81 0.32 -4.15
N ALA A 127 8.00 -0.71 -4.96
CA ALA A 127 6.90 -1.30 -5.73
C ALA A 127 5.97 -2.09 -4.78
N ALA A 128 4.76 -1.57 -4.53
CA ALA A 128 3.81 -2.14 -3.58
C ALA A 128 2.34 -1.93 -4.05
N PRO A 129 1.75 -2.86 -4.84
CA PRO A 129 2.35 -4.11 -5.32
C PRO A 129 3.24 -3.97 -6.56
N THR A 130 3.09 -2.91 -7.36
CA THR A 130 3.86 -2.68 -8.59
C THR A 130 4.46 -1.28 -8.60
N ALA A 131 5.35 -0.99 -9.56
CA ALA A 131 5.86 0.37 -9.77
C ALA A 131 4.77 1.33 -10.27
N GLY A 132 3.76 0.86 -11.01
CA GLY A 132 2.61 1.65 -11.47
C GLY A 132 1.66 2.04 -10.34
N SER A 133 1.55 1.19 -9.32
CA SER A 133 0.70 1.41 -8.14
C SER A 133 1.51 1.49 -6.83
N CYS A 134 2.72 2.05 -6.89
CA CYS A 134 3.60 2.14 -5.73
C CYS A 134 3.18 3.18 -4.68
N VAL A 135 2.12 3.94 -4.91
CA VAL A 135 1.76 5.09 -4.07
C VAL A 135 0.40 4.96 -3.40
N ALA A 136 -0.51 4.11 -3.91
CA ALA A 136 -1.84 3.93 -3.33
C ALA A 136 -1.75 3.35 -1.91
N LEU A 137 -1.07 2.22 -1.76
CA LEU A 137 -0.90 1.56 -0.46
C LEU A 137 -0.15 2.45 0.55
N PRO A 138 1.09 2.91 0.28
CA PRO A 138 1.78 3.71 1.28
C PRO A 138 1.11 5.05 1.54
N GLY A 139 0.54 5.71 0.52
CA GLY A 139 -0.19 6.97 0.71
C GLY A 139 -1.38 6.83 1.65
N ALA A 140 -2.16 5.76 1.50
CA ALA A 140 -3.27 5.44 2.38
C ALA A 140 -2.80 5.16 3.82
N LEU A 141 -1.76 4.32 4.00
CA LEU A 141 -1.30 3.93 5.33
C LEU A 141 -0.60 5.09 6.06
N PHE A 142 0.33 5.78 5.43
CA PHE A 142 0.99 6.93 6.04
C PHE A 142 0.01 8.08 6.32
N GLY A 143 -0.91 8.36 5.38
CA GLY A 143 -1.93 9.39 5.57
C GLY A 143 -2.85 9.10 6.75
N THR A 144 -3.31 7.86 6.88
CA THR A 144 -4.15 7.41 7.99
C THR A 144 -3.36 7.39 9.30
N ALA A 145 -2.18 6.78 9.32
CA ALA A 145 -1.35 6.69 10.53
C ALA A 145 -0.99 8.07 11.09
N HIS A 146 -0.59 9.02 10.25
CA HIS A 146 -0.30 10.38 10.69
C HIS A 146 -1.54 11.13 11.18
N SER A 147 -2.70 10.93 10.55
CA SER A 147 -3.95 11.54 11.03
C SER A 147 -4.41 10.96 12.37
N MET A 148 -4.08 9.71 12.63
CA MET A 148 -4.37 9.02 13.89
C MET A 148 -3.26 9.18 14.93
N GLN A 149 -2.14 9.82 14.59
CA GLN A 149 -0.95 9.97 15.45
C GLN A 149 -0.39 8.61 15.94
N LEU A 150 -0.41 7.60 15.07
CA LEU A 150 0.10 6.28 15.38
C LEU A 150 1.63 6.26 15.39
N HIS A 151 2.18 5.39 16.25
CA HIS A 151 3.61 5.12 16.27
C HIS A 151 4.06 4.29 15.05
N GLU A 152 5.36 4.34 14.74
CA GLU A 152 5.94 3.61 13.61
C GLU A 152 5.66 2.10 13.66
N ASP A 153 5.68 1.49 14.85
CA ASP A 153 5.40 0.06 15.01
C ASP A 153 4.00 -0.33 14.53
N GLU A 154 3.00 0.55 14.72
CA GLU A 154 1.65 0.30 14.21
C GLU A 154 1.61 0.38 12.67
N LEU A 155 2.39 1.27 12.08
CA LEU A 155 2.54 1.33 10.63
C LEU A 155 3.27 0.10 10.07
N VAL A 156 4.27 -0.43 10.80
CA VAL A 156 4.95 -1.71 10.45
C VAL A 156 3.95 -2.86 10.44
N LYS A 157 3.14 -3.02 11.49
CA LYS A 157 2.09 -4.04 11.58
C LYS A 157 1.08 -3.92 10.43
N ALA A 158 0.61 -2.71 10.16
CA ALA A 158 -0.32 -2.43 9.07
C ALA A 158 0.28 -2.80 7.70
N MET A 159 1.56 -2.47 7.47
CA MET A 159 2.23 -2.81 6.21
C MET A 159 2.44 -4.32 6.07
N LEU A 160 2.73 -5.03 7.16
CA LEU A 160 2.77 -6.51 7.18
C LEU A 160 1.41 -7.10 6.82
N SER A 161 0.33 -6.60 7.42
CA SER A 161 -1.05 -6.99 7.10
C SER A 161 -1.38 -6.78 5.62
N ALA A 162 -1.02 -5.62 5.08
CA ALA A 162 -1.17 -5.32 3.66
C ALA A 162 -0.39 -6.31 2.78
N GLY A 163 0.84 -6.62 3.15
CA GLY A 163 1.69 -7.58 2.43
C GLY A 163 1.04 -8.96 2.34
N LEU A 164 0.44 -9.43 3.43
CA LEU A 164 -0.24 -10.74 3.45
C LEU A 164 -1.47 -10.77 2.53
N ILE A 165 -2.27 -9.71 2.48
CA ILE A 165 -3.35 -9.61 1.48
C ILE A 165 -2.77 -9.67 0.06
N GLY A 166 -1.64 -9.01 -0.18
CA GLY A 166 -0.92 -9.09 -1.46
C GLY A 166 -0.51 -10.53 -1.83
N VAL A 167 -0.09 -11.34 -0.86
CA VAL A 167 0.21 -12.77 -1.08
C VAL A 167 -1.02 -13.52 -1.60
N PHE A 168 -2.20 -13.31 -1.01
CA PHE A 168 -3.43 -13.97 -1.43
C PHE A 168 -3.87 -13.53 -2.84
N ILE A 169 -3.70 -12.25 -3.17
CA ILE A 169 -3.97 -11.75 -4.52
C ILE A 169 -3.00 -12.40 -5.52
N ALA A 170 -1.70 -12.46 -5.21
CA ALA A 170 -0.69 -13.05 -6.06
C ALA A 170 -0.91 -14.57 -6.29
N ALA A 171 -1.46 -15.28 -5.31
CA ALA A 171 -1.73 -16.71 -5.42
C ALA A 171 -2.85 -17.03 -6.41
N HIS A 172 -3.80 -16.10 -6.64
CA HIS A 172 -5.00 -16.34 -7.44
C HIS A 172 -5.12 -15.45 -8.67
N ALA A 173 -4.33 -14.39 -8.77
CA ALA A 173 -4.43 -13.36 -9.79
C ALA A 173 -3.04 -12.83 -10.19
N THR A 174 -3.01 -11.68 -10.84
CA THR A 174 -1.78 -10.98 -11.24
C THR A 174 -1.82 -9.53 -10.79
N PHE A 175 -0.65 -8.93 -10.60
CA PHE A 175 -0.51 -7.48 -10.43
C PHE A 175 -0.22 -6.75 -11.76
N ALA A 176 -0.05 -7.49 -12.87
CA ALA A 176 0.37 -6.94 -14.14
C ALA A 176 -0.75 -6.14 -14.82
N ALA A 177 -0.54 -4.84 -15.05
CA ALA A 177 -1.51 -3.97 -15.70
C ALA A 177 -1.75 -4.36 -17.17
N GLU A 178 -0.76 -4.91 -17.84
CA GLU A 178 -0.84 -5.43 -19.21
C GLU A 178 -1.74 -6.64 -19.33
N VAL A 179 -2.03 -7.34 -18.24
CA VAL A 179 -2.92 -8.51 -18.19
C VAL A 179 -4.30 -8.11 -17.67
N GLY A 180 -4.34 -7.42 -16.52
CA GLY A 180 -5.57 -7.14 -15.80
C GLY A 180 -5.97 -5.65 -15.76
N GLY A 181 -5.28 -4.76 -16.47
CA GLY A 181 -5.51 -3.33 -16.38
C GLY A 181 -5.08 -2.72 -15.04
N CYS A 182 -5.41 -1.45 -14.83
CA CYS A 182 -5.09 -0.77 -13.57
C CYS A 182 -5.83 -1.35 -12.36
N MET A 183 -6.92 -2.10 -12.55
CA MET A 183 -7.55 -2.82 -11.45
C MET A 183 -6.62 -3.85 -10.81
N ALA A 184 -5.73 -4.49 -11.60
CA ALA A 184 -4.75 -5.43 -11.09
C ALA A 184 -3.69 -4.76 -10.21
N GLU A 185 -3.28 -3.55 -10.54
CA GLU A 185 -2.27 -2.79 -9.80
C GLU A 185 -2.88 -1.97 -8.66
N THR A 186 -3.61 -0.91 -9.03
CA THR A 186 -4.20 0.04 -8.07
C THR A 186 -5.32 -0.57 -7.24
N GLY A 187 -6.13 -1.44 -7.84
CA GLY A 187 -7.16 -2.18 -7.11
C GLY A 187 -6.55 -3.07 -6.03
N SER A 188 -5.49 -3.80 -6.37
CA SER A 188 -4.75 -4.60 -5.39
C SER A 188 -4.14 -3.72 -4.28
N GLY A 189 -3.48 -2.62 -4.64
CA GLY A 189 -2.95 -1.67 -3.66
C GLY A 189 -4.02 -1.10 -2.73
N GLY A 190 -5.20 -0.79 -3.27
CA GLY A 190 -6.37 -0.36 -2.49
C GLY A 190 -6.92 -1.44 -1.55
N GLY A 191 -7.01 -2.69 -2.03
CA GLY A 191 -7.44 -3.84 -1.22
C GLY A 191 -6.47 -4.13 -0.07
N MET A 192 -5.17 -4.12 -0.36
CA MET A 192 -4.11 -4.25 0.65
C MET A 192 -4.20 -3.14 1.70
N ALA A 193 -4.40 -1.89 1.27
CA ALA A 193 -4.53 -0.74 2.15
C ALA A 193 -5.79 -0.81 3.02
N ALA A 194 -6.93 -1.20 2.46
CA ALA A 194 -8.20 -1.29 3.19
C ALA A 194 -8.12 -2.26 4.38
N ALA A 195 -7.57 -3.46 4.16
CA ALA A 195 -7.35 -4.42 5.24
C ALA A 195 -6.43 -3.88 6.34
N ALA A 196 -5.34 -3.23 5.95
CA ALA A 196 -4.37 -2.66 6.87
C ALA A 196 -4.93 -1.47 7.68
N ILE A 197 -5.82 -0.65 7.11
CA ILE A 197 -6.49 0.45 7.82
C ILE A 197 -7.44 -0.11 8.89
N VAL A 198 -8.15 -1.20 8.61
CA VAL A 198 -8.97 -1.90 9.62
C VAL A 198 -8.09 -2.36 10.79
N GLU A 199 -6.93 -2.93 10.51
CA GLU A 199 -5.96 -3.35 11.52
C GLU A 199 -5.51 -2.16 12.39
N MET A 200 -5.17 -1.00 11.77
CA MET A 200 -4.80 0.22 12.49
C MET A 200 -5.88 0.70 13.47
N LYS A 201 -7.13 0.38 13.19
CA LYS A 201 -8.29 0.74 14.04
C LYS A 201 -8.64 -0.33 15.07
N GLY A 202 -7.88 -1.42 15.14
CA GLY A 202 -8.14 -2.54 16.04
C GLY A 202 -9.35 -3.38 15.61
N GLY A 203 -9.68 -3.37 14.31
CA GLY A 203 -10.73 -4.21 13.77
C GLY A 203 -10.35 -5.68 13.74
N THR A 204 -11.32 -6.54 13.51
CA THR A 204 -11.15 -7.98 13.48
C THR A 204 -10.56 -8.47 12.15
N LEU A 205 -9.94 -9.65 12.14
CA LEU A 205 -9.46 -10.33 10.93
C LEU A 205 -10.56 -10.43 9.85
N LYS A 206 -11.80 -10.74 10.24
CA LYS A 206 -12.93 -10.82 9.29
C LYS A 206 -13.24 -9.47 8.65
N GLN A 207 -13.18 -8.40 9.43
CA GLN A 207 -13.37 -7.05 8.90
C GLN A 207 -12.24 -6.63 7.97
N SER A 208 -10.99 -6.97 8.27
CA SER A 208 -9.86 -6.72 7.38
C SER A 208 -10.04 -7.40 6.03
N ILE A 209 -10.47 -8.67 6.01
CA ILE A 209 -10.75 -9.42 4.77
C ILE A 209 -11.93 -8.80 4.01
N ALA A 210 -13.00 -8.41 4.73
CA ALA A 210 -14.18 -7.77 4.12
C ALA A 210 -13.80 -6.44 3.47
N ALA A 211 -13.02 -5.59 4.16
CA ALA A 211 -12.55 -4.32 3.63
C ALA A 211 -11.72 -4.49 2.36
N ALA A 212 -10.79 -5.47 2.36
CA ALA A 212 -10.01 -5.80 1.16
C ALA A 212 -10.91 -6.20 -0.01
N SER A 213 -11.89 -7.07 0.24
CA SER A 213 -12.84 -7.55 -0.76
C SER A 213 -13.68 -6.42 -1.35
N LEU A 214 -14.18 -5.50 -0.52
CA LEU A 214 -14.91 -4.31 -0.95
C LEU A 214 -14.05 -3.40 -1.84
N ALA A 215 -12.80 -3.15 -1.44
CA ALA A 215 -11.90 -2.30 -2.20
C ALA A 215 -11.53 -2.90 -3.57
N LEU A 216 -11.31 -4.22 -3.62
CA LEU A 216 -11.09 -4.94 -4.87
C LEU A 216 -12.31 -4.87 -5.78
N GLN A 217 -13.51 -5.12 -5.24
CA GLN A 217 -14.77 -5.04 -5.99
C GLN A 217 -14.99 -3.66 -6.61
N ASN A 218 -14.74 -2.58 -5.84
CA ASN A 218 -14.91 -1.21 -6.31
C ASN A 218 -13.95 -0.82 -7.45
N SER A 219 -12.88 -1.59 -7.64
CA SER A 219 -11.85 -1.33 -8.65
C SER A 219 -12.05 -2.16 -9.93
N LEU A 220 -13.04 -3.07 -9.96
CA LEU A 220 -13.28 -3.94 -11.12
C LEU A 220 -13.60 -3.12 -12.38
N GLY A 221 -12.98 -3.49 -13.49
CA GLY A 221 -13.19 -2.87 -14.78
C GLY A 221 -12.31 -1.66 -15.08
N ILE A 222 -11.40 -1.25 -14.19
CA ILE A 222 -10.45 -0.18 -14.46
C ILE A 222 -9.38 -0.69 -15.41
N ILE A 223 -9.41 -0.20 -16.64
CA ILE A 223 -8.45 -0.55 -17.71
C ILE A 223 -7.12 0.19 -17.54
N CYS A 224 -6.12 -0.17 -18.35
CA CYS A 224 -4.86 0.57 -18.47
C CYS A 224 -4.90 1.45 -19.74
N ASP A 225 -4.84 2.76 -19.56
CA ASP A 225 -4.95 3.77 -20.64
C ASP A 225 -4.00 4.95 -20.40
N PRO A 226 -2.66 4.73 -20.38
CA PRO A 226 -1.68 5.77 -20.07
C PRO A 226 -1.71 6.88 -21.14
N ILE A 227 -1.59 8.14 -20.69
CA ILE A 227 -1.45 9.30 -21.57
C ILE A 227 0.01 9.50 -21.89
N GLY A 228 0.36 9.53 -23.18
CA GLY A 228 1.73 9.73 -23.64
C GLY A 228 2.73 8.68 -23.12
N ASN A 229 2.28 7.45 -22.86
CA ASN A 229 3.08 6.40 -22.22
C ASN A 229 3.64 6.79 -20.84
N ARG A 230 3.01 7.73 -20.15
CA ARG A 230 3.43 8.22 -18.83
C ARG A 230 2.50 7.74 -17.74
N VAL A 231 3.07 7.37 -16.60
CA VAL A 231 2.32 7.00 -15.39
C VAL A 231 1.80 8.19 -14.59
N GLU A 232 2.10 9.40 -15.01
CA GLU A 232 1.56 10.60 -14.37
C GLU A 232 0.03 10.69 -14.54
N ALA A 233 -0.46 10.38 -15.75
CA ALA A 233 -1.88 10.44 -16.06
C ALA A 233 -2.31 9.24 -16.91
N PRO A 234 -3.38 8.52 -16.51
CA PRO A 234 -4.27 8.77 -15.37
C PRO A 234 -3.84 8.13 -14.04
N CYS A 235 -2.65 7.53 -13.96
CA CYS A 235 -2.24 6.70 -12.81
C CYS A 235 -2.25 7.46 -11.48
N LEU A 236 -1.88 8.76 -11.46
CA LEU A 236 -1.98 9.55 -10.23
C LEU A 236 -3.41 9.55 -9.68
N GLY A 237 -4.40 9.93 -10.50
CA GLY A 237 -5.80 9.98 -10.08
C GLY A 237 -6.33 8.62 -9.64
N ARG A 238 -5.94 7.54 -10.31
CA ARG A 238 -6.33 6.17 -9.93
C ARG A 238 -5.73 5.72 -8.62
N ASN A 239 -4.48 6.07 -8.36
CA ASN A 239 -3.85 5.79 -7.07
C ASN A 239 -4.50 6.59 -5.94
N VAL A 240 -4.86 7.87 -6.17
CA VAL A 240 -5.63 8.68 -5.22
C VAL A 240 -6.99 8.03 -4.95
N MET A 241 -7.72 7.65 -6.00
CA MET A 241 -9.01 6.97 -5.88
C MET A 241 -8.87 5.67 -5.06
N ALA A 242 -7.91 4.81 -5.36
CA ALA A 242 -7.72 3.56 -4.65
C ALA A 242 -7.37 3.78 -3.17
N ALA A 243 -6.50 4.74 -2.87
CA ALA A 243 -6.09 5.07 -1.51
C ALA A 243 -7.24 5.64 -0.66
N THR A 244 -8.07 6.54 -1.22
CA THR A 244 -9.24 7.11 -0.52
C THR A 244 -10.38 6.11 -0.42
N ASN A 245 -10.60 5.28 -1.45
CA ASN A 245 -11.54 4.17 -1.42
C ASN A 245 -11.20 3.16 -0.32
N ALA A 246 -9.91 2.92 -0.05
CA ALA A 246 -9.49 2.03 1.03
C ALA A 246 -10.01 2.47 2.40
N VAL A 247 -9.98 3.78 2.69
CA VAL A 247 -10.57 4.34 3.92
C VAL A 247 -12.08 4.11 3.97
N SER A 248 -12.78 4.35 2.86
CA SER A 248 -14.23 4.12 2.77
C SER A 248 -14.56 2.65 3.02
N CYS A 249 -13.84 1.72 2.40
CA CYS A 249 -14.05 0.28 2.57
C CYS A 249 -13.72 -0.19 3.99
N ALA A 250 -12.67 0.36 4.62
CA ALA A 250 -12.35 0.06 6.02
C ALA A 250 -13.45 0.53 6.98
N ASN A 251 -14.09 1.67 6.69
CA ASN A 251 -15.21 2.17 7.50
C ASN A 251 -16.51 1.38 7.27
N MET A 252 -16.67 0.71 6.13
CA MET A 252 -17.85 -0.10 5.80
C MET A 252 -17.79 -1.50 6.39
N ALA A 253 -16.61 -2.03 6.67
CA ALA A 253 -16.39 -3.37 7.18
C ALA A 253 -16.48 -3.43 8.71
#